data_cad88e6d278c6fc2893279c39913bec1
#
_entry.id   cad88e6d278c6fc2893279c39913bec1
#
_cell.length_a   1.000
_cell.length_b   1.000
_cell.length_c   1.000
_cell.angle_alpha   90.00
_cell.angle_beta   90.00
_cell.angle_gamma   90.00
#
_symmetry.space_group_name_H-M   'P 1'
#
loop_
_entity.id
_entity.type
_entity.pdbx_description
1 polymer ?
#
loop_
_entity_poly.entity_id
_entity_poly.type
_entity_poly.pdbx_seq_one_letter_code
_entity_poly.pdbx_strand_id
1 'polypeptide(L)'
;MRPGFRRLQWRIAAWTALILLSVQIGGLFLFEQIGRGSALQEVRSRLETGDRVFARVLEQRSDQLAQAARVLAADYGFRAALLSSDRPTIASALENHGSRIGASLVLLVGLDAAPIAAHPPRGELEISGLGALIDEARAQGSATGFRAAGVSVYQLVVVPVMAPVPVAWVLLGFAVDEVLARDLQRLTGLDVSLLLQPPSAPARIVASTLPTAPQAVLLAAGDVEAVH
;
A
#
# COMPACT_ATOMS: atom_id res chain seq x y z
N MET A 1 -82.43 -0.21 -19.46
CA MET A 1 -81.09 -0.05 -18.78
C MET A 1 -80.32 1.04 -19.51
N ARG A 2 -80.05 2.16 -18.84
CA ARG A 2 -79.52 3.42 -19.45
C ARG A 2 -78.04 3.27 -19.86
N PRO A 3 -77.62 3.43 -21.12
CA PRO A 3 -76.27 3.26 -21.64
C PRO A 3 -75.25 4.28 -21.10
N GLY A 4 -75.68 5.36 -20.45
CA GLY A 4 -74.86 6.44 -19.93
C GLY A 4 -74.03 6.05 -18.68
N PHE A 5 -74.50 5.11 -17.88
CA PHE A 5 -73.86 4.72 -16.59
C PHE A 5 -72.58 3.90 -16.79
N ARG A 6 -72.51 3.08 -17.82
CA ARG A 6 -71.30 2.29 -18.16
C ARG A 6 -70.13 3.16 -18.65
N ARG A 7 -70.44 4.26 -19.37
CA ARG A 7 -69.39 5.19 -19.86
C ARG A 7 -68.77 6.01 -18.71
N LEU A 8 -69.57 6.39 -17.69
CA LEU A 8 -69.08 7.09 -16.51
C LEU A 8 -68.18 6.22 -15.65
N GLN A 9 -68.58 4.98 -15.43
CA GLN A 9 -67.75 3.99 -14.67
C GLN A 9 -66.42 3.72 -15.33
N TRP A 10 -66.38 3.56 -16.66
CA TRP A 10 -65.14 3.38 -17.42
C TRP A 10 -64.23 4.62 -17.34
N ARG A 11 -64.74 5.79 -17.35
CA ARG A 11 -63.99 7.05 -17.21
C ARG A 11 -63.39 7.18 -15.81
N ILE A 12 -64.12 6.88 -14.78
CA ILE A 12 -63.63 6.88 -13.40
C ILE A 12 -62.54 5.79 -13.22
N ALA A 13 -62.78 4.59 -13.68
CA ALA A 13 -61.80 3.51 -13.64
C ALA A 13 -60.51 3.84 -14.40
N ALA A 14 -60.61 4.49 -15.56
CA ALA A 14 -59.42 4.92 -16.31
C ALA A 14 -58.61 6.00 -15.59
N TRP A 15 -59.30 6.98 -14.97
CA TRP A 15 -58.61 8.03 -14.19
C TRP A 15 -57.95 7.47 -12.93
N THR A 16 -58.60 6.55 -12.20
CA THR A 16 -57.97 5.87 -11.02
C THR A 16 -56.79 5.01 -11.42
N ALA A 17 -56.90 4.28 -12.54
CA ALA A 17 -55.77 3.51 -13.06
C ALA A 17 -54.59 4.40 -13.48
N LEU A 18 -54.87 5.53 -14.09
CA LEU A 18 -53.84 6.51 -14.52
C LEU A 18 -53.11 7.11 -13.30
N ILE A 19 -53.86 7.48 -12.25
CA ILE A 19 -53.27 7.99 -10.99
C ILE A 19 -52.44 6.94 -10.31
N LEU A 20 -52.92 5.69 -10.21
CA LEU A 20 -52.15 4.58 -9.64
C LEU A 20 -50.87 4.32 -10.43
N LEU A 21 -50.95 4.34 -11.76
CA LEU A 21 -49.78 4.13 -12.63
C LEU A 21 -48.76 5.27 -12.46
N SER A 22 -49.19 6.51 -12.36
CA SER A 22 -48.30 7.66 -12.17
C SER A 22 -47.60 7.62 -10.80
N VAL A 23 -48.28 7.19 -9.75
CA VAL A 23 -47.68 6.97 -8.41
C VAL A 23 -46.68 5.84 -8.43
N GLN A 24 -46.97 4.73 -9.11
CA GLN A 24 -46.06 3.62 -9.28
C GLN A 24 -44.77 4.01 -10.03
N ILE A 25 -44.93 4.72 -11.17
CA ILE A 25 -43.80 5.20 -11.97
C ILE A 25 -42.95 6.21 -11.16
N GLY A 26 -43.60 7.16 -10.47
CA GLY A 26 -42.93 8.13 -9.61
C GLY A 26 -42.20 7.47 -8.45
N GLY A 27 -42.79 6.47 -7.82
CA GLY A 27 -42.16 5.69 -6.76
C GLY A 27 -40.92 4.88 -7.23
N LEU A 28 -41.02 4.23 -8.38
CA LEU A 28 -39.88 3.53 -9.01
C LEU A 28 -38.75 4.49 -9.36
N PHE A 29 -39.06 5.65 -9.92
CA PHE A 29 -38.05 6.66 -10.25
C PHE A 29 -37.32 7.21 -9.03
N LEU A 30 -38.07 7.51 -7.96
CA LEU A 30 -37.51 7.93 -6.67
C LEU A 30 -36.64 6.85 -6.04
N PHE A 31 -37.08 5.59 -6.09
CA PHE A 31 -36.33 4.47 -5.56
C PHE A 31 -35.00 4.25 -6.28
N GLU A 32 -34.99 4.36 -7.62
CA GLU A 32 -33.74 4.29 -8.40
C GLU A 32 -32.78 5.45 -8.11
N GLN A 33 -33.30 6.66 -7.99
CA GLN A 33 -32.49 7.84 -7.67
C GLN A 33 -31.85 7.74 -6.29
N ILE A 34 -32.60 7.35 -5.27
CA ILE A 34 -32.12 7.22 -3.90
C ILE A 34 -31.14 6.03 -3.79
N GLY A 35 -31.44 4.91 -4.44
CA GLY A 35 -30.61 3.72 -4.39
C GLY A 35 -29.22 3.91 -5.02
N ARG A 36 -29.14 4.59 -6.15
CA ARG A 36 -27.86 4.86 -6.84
C ARG A 36 -26.96 5.83 -6.05
N GLY A 37 -27.52 6.88 -5.47
CA GLY A 37 -26.78 7.84 -4.66
C GLY A 37 -26.21 7.23 -3.39
N SER A 38 -26.98 6.41 -2.70
CA SER A 38 -26.56 5.75 -1.45
C SER A 38 -25.47 4.69 -1.67
N ALA A 39 -25.57 3.93 -2.76
CA ALA A 39 -24.57 2.90 -3.07
C ALA A 39 -23.19 3.51 -3.39
N LEU A 40 -23.13 4.58 -4.17
CA LEU A 40 -21.86 5.27 -4.47
C LEU A 40 -21.26 5.94 -3.24
N GLN A 41 -22.07 6.54 -2.37
CA GLN A 41 -21.57 7.10 -1.12
C GLN A 41 -21.01 6.04 -0.18
N GLU A 42 -21.68 4.90 -0.07
CA GLU A 42 -21.20 3.77 0.75
C GLU A 42 -19.86 3.24 0.24
N VAL A 43 -19.72 3.02 -1.08
CA VAL A 43 -18.44 2.59 -1.68
C VAL A 43 -17.35 3.61 -1.42
N ARG A 44 -17.62 4.90 -1.62
CA ARG A 44 -16.65 5.97 -1.37
C ARG A 44 -16.22 6.02 0.10
N SER A 45 -17.16 5.94 1.03
CA SER A 45 -16.87 5.93 2.47
C SER A 45 -16.02 4.73 2.88
N ARG A 46 -16.28 3.55 2.30
CA ARG A 46 -15.46 2.35 2.52
C ARG A 46 -14.04 2.51 1.97
N LEU A 47 -13.89 3.09 0.78
CA LEU A 47 -12.58 3.36 0.18
C LEU A 47 -11.78 4.38 1.02
N GLU A 48 -12.40 5.48 1.46
CA GLU A 48 -11.77 6.48 2.33
C GLU A 48 -11.34 5.89 3.69
N THR A 49 -12.12 4.95 4.21
CA THR A 49 -11.77 4.24 5.44
C THR A 49 -10.62 3.26 5.18
N GLY A 50 -10.65 2.55 4.06
CA GLY A 50 -9.57 1.66 3.63
C GLY A 50 -8.24 2.40 3.46
N ASP A 51 -8.26 3.57 2.83
CA ASP A 51 -7.08 4.43 2.65
C ASP A 51 -6.47 4.86 3.99
N ARG A 52 -7.30 5.31 4.93
CA ARG A 52 -6.82 5.67 6.29
C ARG A 52 -6.21 4.50 7.04
N VAL A 53 -6.82 3.31 6.94
CA VAL A 53 -6.29 2.09 7.56
C VAL A 53 -4.97 1.71 6.91
N PHE A 54 -4.88 1.77 5.58
CA PHE A 54 -3.65 1.50 4.83
C PHE A 54 -2.51 2.43 5.25
N ALA A 55 -2.74 3.74 5.24
CA ALA A 55 -1.76 4.72 5.67
C ALA A 55 -1.29 4.45 7.11
N ARG A 56 -2.22 4.15 8.02
CA ARG A 56 -1.90 3.86 9.42
C ARG A 56 -1.07 2.60 9.61
N VAL A 57 -1.37 1.54 8.86
CA VAL A 57 -0.60 0.28 8.91
C VAL A 57 0.81 0.51 8.39
N LEU A 58 0.98 1.26 7.29
CA LEU A 58 2.30 1.56 6.76
C LEU A 58 3.12 2.46 7.69
N GLU A 59 2.51 3.47 8.28
CA GLU A 59 3.12 4.34 9.29
C GLU A 59 3.60 3.52 10.49
N GLN A 60 2.73 2.66 11.05
CA GLN A 60 3.07 1.82 12.20
C GLN A 60 4.21 0.84 11.87
N ARG A 61 4.22 0.25 10.68
CA ARG A 61 5.34 -0.60 10.24
C ARG A 61 6.63 0.20 10.09
N SER A 62 6.55 1.40 9.55
CA SER A 62 7.68 2.31 9.43
C SER A 62 8.29 2.66 10.78
N ASP A 63 7.46 3.03 11.76
CA ASP A 63 7.90 3.35 13.12
C ASP A 63 8.56 2.15 13.80
N GLN A 64 7.99 0.96 13.63
CA GLN A 64 8.55 -0.28 14.16
C GLN A 64 9.93 -0.57 13.55
N LEU A 65 10.08 -0.42 12.23
CA LEU A 65 11.38 -0.57 11.57
C LEU A 65 12.38 0.49 12.03
N ALA A 66 11.97 1.75 12.12
CA ALA A 66 12.84 2.82 12.58
C ALA A 66 13.35 2.58 14.00
N GLN A 67 12.47 2.12 14.89
CA GLN A 67 12.85 1.79 16.25
C GLN A 67 13.83 0.61 16.30
N ALA A 68 13.56 -0.46 15.56
CA ALA A 68 14.43 -1.62 15.48
C ALA A 68 15.79 -1.29 14.86
N ALA A 69 15.81 -0.46 13.82
CA ALA A 69 17.05 0.01 13.21
C ALA A 69 17.90 0.86 14.16
N ARG A 70 17.25 1.74 14.95
CA ARG A 70 17.96 2.53 15.98
C ARG A 70 18.55 1.65 17.08
N VAL A 71 17.83 0.60 17.51
CA VAL A 71 18.33 -0.38 18.49
C VAL A 71 19.57 -1.09 17.94
N LEU A 72 19.54 -1.59 16.72
CA LEU A 72 20.70 -2.19 16.06
C LEU A 72 21.85 -1.19 15.92
N ALA A 73 21.59 0.01 15.44
CA ALA A 73 22.59 1.04 15.23
C ALA A 73 23.25 1.51 16.55
N ALA A 74 22.54 1.38 17.68
CA ALA A 74 23.05 1.71 19.02
C ALA A 74 23.77 0.55 19.70
N ASP A 75 23.68 -0.68 19.16
CA ASP A 75 24.34 -1.85 19.75
C ASP A 75 25.86 -1.68 19.75
N TYR A 76 26.49 -1.91 20.94
CA TYR A 76 27.93 -1.72 21.10
C TYR A 76 28.73 -2.75 20.30
N GLY A 77 28.31 -4.01 20.33
CA GLY A 77 28.99 -5.10 19.61
C GLY A 77 28.93 -4.91 18.09
N PHE A 78 27.77 -4.51 17.59
CA PHE A 78 27.59 -4.18 16.18
C PHE A 78 28.49 -3.03 15.73
N ARG A 79 28.54 -1.93 16.49
CA ARG A 79 29.41 -0.80 16.20
C ARG A 79 30.91 -1.15 16.27
N ALA A 80 31.29 -1.95 17.26
CA ALA A 80 32.69 -2.46 17.39
C ALA A 80 33.05 -3.34 16.18
N ALA A 81 32.18 -4.25 15.76
CA ALA A 81 32.37 -5.07 14.59
C ALA A 81 32.50 -4.23 13.30
N LEU A 82 31.66 -3.20 13.17
CA LEU A 82 31.74 -2.29 12.03
C LEU A 82 33.06 -1.53 11.96
N LEU A 83 33.54 -1.00 13.07
CA LEU A 83 34.79 -0.26 13.16
C LEU A 83 36.03 -1.15 12.94
N SER A 84 35.97 -2.41 13.34
CA SER A 84 37.02 -3.41 13.10
C SER A 84 36.91 -4.08 11.72
N SER A 85 35.85 -3.77 10.94
CA SER A 85 35.56 -4.42 9.65
C SER A 85 35.36 -5.94 9.75
N ASP A 86 34.91 -6.43 10.91
CA ASP A 86 34.60 -7.84 11.14
C ASP A 86 33.29 -8.25 10.45
N ARG A 87 33.40 -8.59 9.15
CA ARG A 87 32.25 -8.95 8.31
C ARG A 87 31.42 -10.11 8.84
N PRO A 88 32.00 -11.23 9.39
CA PRO A 88 31.21 -12.30 9.97
C PRO A 88 30.31 -11.82 11.13
N THR A 89 30.84 -11.02 12.05
CA THR A 89 30.10 -10.49 13.18
C THR A 89 29.03 -9.51 12.72
N ILE A 90 29.31 -8.65 11.72
CA ILE A 90 28.33 -7.75 11.11
C ILE A 90 27.19 -8.56 10.50
N ALA A 91 27.49 -9.57 9.67
CA ALA A 91 26.46 -10.39 9.03
C ALA A 91 25.56 -11.10 10.04
N SER A 92 26.17 -11.70 11.10
CA SER A 92 25.44 -12.36 12.18
C SER A 92 24.53 -11.38 12.95
N ALA A 93 25.00 -10.16 13.21
CA ALA A 93 24.18 -9.14 13.86
C ALA A 93 22.98 -8.72 12.97
N LEU A 94 23.19 -8.50 11.68
CA LEU A 94 22.11 -8.18 10.72
C LEU A 94 21.07 -9.30 10.66
N GLU A 95 21.51 -10.56 10.60
CA GLU A 95 20.63 -11.74 10.60
C GLU A 95 19.80 -11.82 11.89
N ASN A 96 20.47 -11.74 13.05
CA ASN A 96 19.80 -11.84 14.35
C ASN A 96 18.77 -10.74 14.57
N HIS A 97 19.10 -9.51 14.24
CA HIS A 97 18.17 -8.39 14.39
C HIS A 97 17.06 -8.43 13.34
N GLY A 98 17.40 -8.73 12.09
CA GLY A 98 16.41 -8.84 11.00
C GLY A 98 15.35 -9.90 11.28
N SER A 99 15.76 -11.11 11.68
CA SER A 99 14.84 -12.21 11.97
C SER A 99 13.92 -11.93 13.16
N ARG A 100 14.42 -11.27 14.22
CA ARG A 100 13.60 -10.91 15.40
C ARG A 100 12.45 -9.98 15.09
N ILE A 101 12.62 -9.07 14.13
CA ILE A 101 11.61 -8.08 13.77
C ILE A 101 10.83 -8.47 12.51
N GLY A 102 11.14 -9.63 11.91
CA GLY A 102 10.52 -10.06 10.66
C GLY A 102 10.87 -9.18 9.46
N ALA A 103 12.02 -8.49 9.48
CA ALA A 103 12.47 -7.72 8.35
C ALA A 103 12.81 -8.64 7.16
N SER A 104 12.27 -8.31 5.99
CA SER A 104 12.52 -9.06 4.75
C SER A 104 13.90 -8.72 4.14
N LEU A 105 14.46 -7.57 4.53
CA LEU A 105 15.75 -7.07 4.08
C LEU A 105 16.40 -6.26 5.21
N VAL A 106 17.65 -6.56 5.49
CA VAL A 106 18.52 -5.72 6.33
C VAL A 106 19.78 -5.42 5.53
N LEU A 107 20.13 -4.15 5.39
CA LEU A 107 21.27 -3.73 4.61
C LEU A 107 22.12 -2.75 5.44
N LEU A 108 23.40 -2.95 5.42
CA LEU A 108 24.40 -2.01 5.93
C LEU A 108 25.13 -1.40 4.74
N VAL A 109 25.14 -0.09 4.65
CA VAL A 109 25.84 0.65 3.60
C VAL A 109 26.79 1.69 4.19
N GLY A 110 27.86 1.96 3.47
CA GLY A 110 28.80 3.01 3.82
C GLY A 110 28.22 4.43 3.64
N LEU A 111 29.01 5.42 4.00
CA LEU A 111 28.63 6.83 3.84
C LEU A 111 28.51 7.23 2.35
N ASP A 112 29.15 6.49 1.47
CA ASP A 112 29.09 6.58 0.00
C ASP A 112 27.94 5.80 -0.61
N ALA A 113 27.05 5.26 0.22
CA ALA A 113 25.94 4.37 -0.15
C ALA A 113 26.39 3.00 -0.74
N ALA A 114 27.69 2.67 -0.67
CA ALA A 114 28.17 1.37 -1.10
C ALA A 114 27.73 0.26 -0.09
N PRO A 115 27.25 -0.90 -0.57
CA PRO A 115 26.82 -1.98 0.31
C PRO A 115 28.02 -2.62 1.00
N ILE A 116 27.94 -2.75 2.35
CA ILE A 116 28.93 -3.43 3.19
C ILE A 116 28.49 -4.86 3.48
N ALA A 117 27.24 -5.04 3.88
CA ALA A 117 26.66 -6.33 4.21
C ALA A 117 25.13 -6.30 4.02
N ALA A 118 24.53 -7.45 3.75
CA ALA A 118 23.09 -7.63 3.61
C ALA A 118 22.62 -8.95 4.23
N HIS A 119 21.40 -8.94 4.76
CA HIS A 119 20.67 -10.15 5.15
C HIS A 119 19.23 -10.10 4.58
N PRO A 120 18.74 -11.15 3.90
CA PRO A 120 19.51 -12.32 3.47
C PRO A 120 20.63 -11.94 2.50
N PRO A 121 21.72 -12.74 2.46
CA PRO A 121 22.81 -12.48 1.53
C PRO A 121 22.27 -12.42 0.11
N ARG A 122 22.49 -11.32 -0.56
CA ARG A 122 22.12 -11.11 -1.95
C ARG A 122 23.36 -10.68 -2.70
N GLY A 123 23.43 -11.00 -3.98
CA GLY A 123 24.45 -10.47 -4.87
C GLY A 123 24.33 -8.93 -4.98
N GLU A 124 24.76 -8.34 -6.07
CA GLU A 124 24.59 -6.91 -6.28
C GLU A 124 23.10 -6.53 -6.21
N LEU A 125 22.67 -6.03 -5.04
CA LEU A 125 21.32 -5.55 -4.81
C LEU A 125 21.29 -4.07 -5.20
N GLU A 126 20.91 -3.79 -6.43
CA GLU A 126 20.65 -2.43 -6.84
C GLU A 126 19.28 -1.99 -6.31
N ILE A 127 19.30 -1.02 -5.39
CA ILE A 127 18.09 -0.38 -4.86
C ILE A 127 17.94 0.98 -5.54
N SER A 128 16.89 1.12 -6.35
CA SER A 128 16.63 2.36 -7.05
C SER A 128 16.40 3.52 -6.07
N GLY A 129 17.09 4.64 -6.30
CA GLY A 129 16.92 5.85 -5.49
C GLY A 129 17.42 5.72 -4.04
N LEU A 130 18.31 4.80 -3.74
CA LEU A 130 18.89 4.63 -2.39
C LEU A 130 19.65 5.87 -1.93
N GLY A 131 20.42 6.50 -2.80
CA GLY A 131 21.15 7.73 -2.48
C GLY A 131 20.23 8.85 -1.99
N ALA A 132 19.12 9.10 -2.67
CA ALA A 132 18.16 10.12 -2.27
C ALA A 132 17.55 9.83 -0.87
N LEU A 133 17.28 8.55 -0.56
CA LEU A 133 16.76 8.17 0.75
C LEU A 133 17.82 8.35 1.86
N ILE A 134 19.09 8.09 1.56
CA ILE A 134 20.20 8.34 2.48
C ILE A 134 20.40 9.86 2.70
N ASP A 135 20.29 10.68 1.66
CA ASP A 135 20.40 12.13 1.77
C ASP A 135 19.29 12.72 2.62
N GLU A 136 18.06 12.21 2.48
CA GLU A 136 16.96 12.55 3.35
C GLU A 136 17.23 12.13 4.81
N ALA A 137 17.71 10.90 5.03
CA ALA A 137 18.08 10.42 6.36
C ALA A 137 19.21 11.26 6.99
N ARG A 138 20.15 11.73 6.17
CA ARG A 138 21.21 12.64 6.61
C ARG A 138 20.67 13.97 7.09
N ALA A 139 19.65 14.51 6.43
CA ALA A 139 19.04 15.78 6.78
C ALA A 139 18.11 15.69 8.00
N GLN A 140 17.36 14.58 8.14
CA GLN A 140 16.28 14.44 9.11
C GLN A 140 16.61 13.47 10.27
N GLY A 141 17.77 12.78 10.22
CA GLY A 141 18.17 11.76 11.20
C GLY A 141 17.60 10.37 10.92
N SER A 142 16.59 10.23 10.06
CA SER A 142 16.08 8.98 9.52
C SER A 142 15.20 9.29 8.30
N ALA A 143 15.05 8.31 7.41
CA ALA A 143 14.15 8.44 6.26
C ALA A 143 13.38 7.14 6.04
N THR A 144 12.21 7.25 5.42
CA THR A 144 11.36 6.11 5.08
C THR A 144 10.84 6.28 3.67
N GLY A 145 10.80 5.18 2.91
CA GLY A 145 10.24 5.23 1.56
C GLY A 145 10.10 3.86 0.93
N PHE A 146 9.31 3.80 -0.13
CA PHE A 146 9.21 2.60 -0.95
C PHE A 146 10.29 2.58 -2.01
N ARG A 147 10.99 1.46 -2.15
CA ARG A 147 12.05 1.30 -3.15
C ARG A 147 11.94 -0.06 -3.82
N ALA A 148 12.17 -0.07 -5.12
CA ALA A 148 12.30 -1.30 -5.88
C ALA A 148 13.73 -1.82 -5.77
N ALA A 149 13.84 -3.14 -5.65
CA ALA A 149 15.09 -3.88 -5.69
C ALA A 149 14.87 -5.10 -6.59
N GLY A 150 15.29 -5.02 -7.83
CA GLY A 150 14.96 -5.98 -8.88
C GLY A 150 13.44 -6.05 -9.10
N VAL A 151 12.87 -7.24 -8.96
CA VAL A 151 11.43 -7.48 -9.12
C VAL A 151 10.62 -7.21 -7.84
N SER A 152 11.26 -7.01 -6.71
CA SER A 152 10.61 -6.82 -5.41
C SER A 152 10.51 -5.33 -5.06
N VAL A 153 9.51 -4.99 -4.27
CA VAL A 153 9.36 -3.65 -3.68
C VAL A 153 9.44 -3.79 -2.17
N TYR A 154 10.12 -2.87 -1.54
CA TYR A 154 10.30 -2.83 -0.09
C TYR A 154 9.89 -1.46 0.46
N GLN A 155 9.23 -1.46 1.60
CA GLN A 155 9.18 -0.30 2.47
C GLN A 155 10.47 -0.29 3.26
N LEU A 156 11.34 0.69 3.01
CA LEU A 156 12.64 0.83 3.66
C LEU A 156 12.63 1.94 4.70
N VAL A 157 13.34 1.71 5.79
CA VAL A 157 13.72 2.72 6.77
C VAL A 157 15.22 2.78 6.86
N VAL A 158 15.78 3.99 6.83
CA VAL A 158 17.21 4.28 6.90
C VAL A 158 17.52 5.02 8.18
N VAL A 159 18.50 4.56 8.93
CA VAL A 159 19.03 5.24 10.12
C VAL A 159 20.54 5.27 10.13
N PRO A 160 21.19 6.31 10.69
CA PRO A 160 22.65 6.37 10.81
C PRO A 160 23.16 5.47 11.93
N VAL A 161 24.31 4.85 11.71
CA VAL A 161 25.13 4.25 12.77
C VAL A 161 26.12 5.30 13.25
N MET A 162 26.00 5.69 14.53
CA MET A 162 26.79 6.76 15.13
C MET A 162 27.97 6.24 15.94
N ALA A 163 29.20 6.81 15.71
CA ALA A 163 30.40 6.46 16.48
C ALA A 163 31.49 7.56 16.45
N PRO A 164 31.43 8.69 17.16
CA PRO A 164 30.28 9.51 17.57
C PRO A 164 29.59 10.24 16.42
N VAL A 165 30.20 10.30 15.25
CA VAL A 165 29.63 10.80 14.00
C VAL A 165 29.06 9.65 13.19
N PRO A 166 28.21 9.89 12.17
CA PRO A 166 27.77 8.83 11.29
C PRO A 166 28.94 8.12 10.61
N VAL A 167 28.98 6.78 10.71
CA VAL A 167 30.02 5.93 10.11
C VAL A 167 29.46 4.99 9.05
N ALA A 168 28.16 4.74 9.07
CA ALA A 168 27.43 3.90 8.13
C ALA A 168 25.92 4.18 8.23
N TRP A 169 25.16 3.54 7.36
CA TRP A 169 23.71 3.55 7.36
C TRP A 169 23.17 2.12 7.48
N VAL A 170 22.22 1.91 8.38
CA VAL A 170 21.43 0.68 8.46
C VAL A 170 20.09 0.91 7.79
N LEU A 171 19.73 0.00 6.91
CA LEU A 171 18.45 -0.04 6.24
C LEU A 171 17.71 -1.31 6.68
N LEU A 172 16.46 -1.14 7.09
CA LEU A 172 15.55 -2.24 7.35
C LEU A 172 14.36 -2.14 6.37
N GLY A 173 13.94 -3.28 5.82
CA GLY A 173 12.89 -3.35 4.84
C GLY A 173 11.88 -4.45 5.10
N PHE A 174 10.61 -4.13 4.91
CA PHE A 174 9.53 -5.10 4.72
C PHE A 174 9.20 -5.23 3.25
N ALA A 175 9.05 -6.46 2.79
CA ALA A 175 8.58 -6.70 1.43
C ALA A 175 7.14 -6.19 1.28
N VAL A 176 6.88 -5.56 0.14
CA VAL A 176 5.55 -5.25 -0.34
C VAL A 176 5.11 -6.45 -1.16
N ASP A 177 4.39 -7.37 -0.54
CA ASP A 177 4.07 -8.69 -1.08
C ASP A 177 2.60 -9.08 -0.84
N GLU A 178 2.25 -10.29 -1.24
CA GLU A 178 0.90 -10.82 -1.04
C GLU A 178 0.51 -10.99 0.44
N VAL A 179 1.48 -11.11 1.35
CA VAL A 179 1.20 -11.20 2.79
C VAL A 179 0.65 -9.85 3.25
N LEU A 180 1.33 -8.76 2.86
CA LEU A 180 0.86 -7.40 3.14
C LEU A 180 -0.52 -7.15 2.52
N ALA A 181 -0.74 -7.52 1.25
CA ALA A 181 -2.03 -7.33 0.59
C ALA A 181 -3.17 -8.08 1.31
N ARG A 182 -2.94 -9.33 1.73
CA ARG A 182 -3.90 -10.12 2.50
C ARG A 182 -4.16 -9.57 3.91
N ASP A 183 -3.14 -9.05 4.58
CA ASP A 183 -3.29 -8.41 5.89
C ASP A 183 -4.18 -7.17 5.77
N LEU A 184 -3.95 -6.35 4.77
CA LEU A 184 -4.76 -5.17 4.48
C LEU A 184 -6.21 -5.56 4.12
N GLN A 185 -6.41 -6.59 3.30
CA GLN A 185 -7.74 -7.11 2.98
C GLN A 185 -8.48 -7.55 4.25
N ARG A 186 -7.82 -8.27 5.15
CA ARG A 186 -8.42 -8.70 6.43
C ARG A 186 -8.83 -7.53 7.32
N LEU A 187 -8.04 -6.46 7.33
CA LEU A 187 -8.31 -5.28 8.16
C LEU A 187 -9.39 -4.37 7.60
N THR A 188 -9.46 -4.25 6.27
CA THR A 188 -10.38 -3.32 5.60
C THR A 188 -11.64 -3.97 5.06
N GLY A 189 -11.60 -5.30 4.83
CA GLY A 189 -12.65 -6.02 4.11
C GLY A 189 -12.71 -5.69 2.62
N LEU A 190 -11.70 -4.99 2.08
CA LEU A 190 -11.59 -4.58 0.67
C LEU A 190 -10.52 -5.40 -0.04
N ASP A 191 -10.73 -5.68 -1.31
CA ASP A 191 -9.67 -6.22 -2.15
C ASP A 191 -8.57 -5.18 -2.35
N VAL A 192 -7.31 -5.63 -2.26
CA VAL A 192 -6.12 -4.77 -2.32
C VAL A 192 -5.25 -5.20 -3.49
N SER A 193 -4.85 -4.25 -4.31
CA SER A 193 -3.84 -4.43 -5.36
C SER A 193 -2.77 -3.36 -5.22
N LEU A 194 -1.53 -3.80 -5.09
CA LEU A 194 -0.36 -2.95 -4.96
C LEU A 194 0.34 -2.90 -6.33
N LEU A 195 0.37 -1.71 -6.92
CA LEU A 195 0.96 -1.49 -8.23
C LEU A 195 2.28 -0.74 -8.10
N LEU A 196 3.25 -1.13 -8.89
CA LEU A 196 4.46 -0.36 -9.14
C LEU A 196 4.40 0.20 -10.55
N GLN A 197 4.52 1.52 -10.66
CA GLN A 197 4.59 2.23 -11.94
C GLN A 197 5.94 2.93 -12.07
N PRO A 198 6.92 2.29 -12.71
CA PRO A 198 8.21 2.94 -12.96
C PRO A 198 8.04 4.07 -13.99
N PRO A 199 8.84 5.14 -13.93
CA PRO A 199 8.71 6.28 -14.85
C PRO A 199 8.85 5.94 -16.34
N SER A 200 9.53 4.81 -16.67
CA SER A 200 9.86 4.44 -18.04
C SER A 200 9.44 3.00 -18.40
N ALA A 201 8.56 2.40 -17.61
CA ALA A 201 8.09 1.04 -17.85
C ALA A 201 6.59 0.92 -17.54
N PRO A 202 5.88 -0.05 -18.13
CA PRO A 202 4.47 -0.26 -17.85
C PRO A 202 4.23 -0.57 -16.37
N ALA A 203 3.05 -0.20 -15.88
CA ALA A 203 2.61 -0.55 -14.55
C ALA A 203 2.59 -2.07 -14.36
N ARG A 204 3.02 -2.53 -13.19
CA ARG A 204 2.95 -3.95 -12.83
C ARG A 204 2.35 -4.16 -11.45
N ILE A 205 1.60 -5.22 -11.29
CA ILE A 205 1.09 -5.64 -9.98
C ILE A 205 2.23 -6.29 -9.21
N VAL A 206 2.50 -5.78 -8.01
CA VAL A 206 3.48 -6.31 -7.07
C VAL A 206 2.84 -7.38 -6.20
N ALA A 207 1.63 -7.10 -5.72
CA ALA A 207 0.81 -8.02 -4.94
C ALA A 207 -0.67 -7.70 -5.12
N SER A 208 -1.53 -8.71 -5.07
CA SER A 208 -2.98 -8.52 -5.21
C SER A 208 -3.77 -9.62 -4.53
N THR A 209 -4.88 -9.25 -3.91
CA THR A 209 -5.88 -10.20 -3.40
C THR A 209 -6.97 -10.51 -4.43
N LEU A 210 -7.00 -9.77 -5.55
CA LEU A 210 -7.94 -9.99 -6.63
C LEU A 210 -7.59 -11.24 -7.47
N PRO A 211 -8.58 -11.95 -8.02
CA PRO A 211 -8.37 -12.96 -9.06
C PRO A 211 -7.69 -12.38 -10.30
N THR A 212 -7.07 -13.24 -11.12
CA THR A 212 -6.27 -12.82 -12.29
C THR A 212 -7.04 -11.98 -13.31
N ALA A 213 -8.33 -12.28 -13.55
CA ALA A 213 -9.12 -11.56 -14.56
C ALA A 213 -9.36 -10.07 -14.22
N PRO A 214 -9.78 -9.70 -12.98
CA PRO A 214 -9.83 -8.29 -12.57
C PRO A 214 -8.48 -7.59 -12.55
N GLN A 215 -7.38 -8.29 -12.27
CA GLN A 215 -6.03 -7.72 -12.31
C GLN A 215 -5.67 -7.21 -13.71
N ALA A 216 -6.03 -7.93 -14.76
CA ALA A 216 -5.79 -7.51 -16.15
C ALA A 216 -6.53 -6.19 -16.48
N VAL A 217 -7.72 -6.00 -15.95
CA VAL A 217 -8.49 -4.76 -16.13
C VAL A 217 -7.83 -3.59 -15.42
N LEU A 218 -7.31 -3.81 -14.21
CA LEU A 218 -6.59 -2.78 -13.46
C LEU A 218 -5.31 -2.32 -14.17
N LEU A 219 -4.54 -3.25 -14.74
CA LEU A 219 -3.34 -2.90 -15.50
C LEU A 219 -3.68 -2.08 -16.73
N ALA A 220 -4.72 -2.47 -17.47
CA ALA A 220 -5.19 -1.73 -18.64
C ALA A 220 -5.69 -0.30 -18.28
N ALA A 221 -6.32 -0.13 -17.13
CA ALA A 221 -6.78 1.17 -16.64
C ALA A 221 -5.61 2.05 -16.16
N GLY A 222 -4.61 1.47 -15.50
CA GLY A 222 -3.42 2.17 -15.02
C GLY A 222 -2.56 2.74 -16.15
N ASP A 223 -2.47 2.03 -17.28
CA ASP A 223 -1.74 2.53 -18.46
C ASP A 223 -2.41 3.75 -19.12
N VAL A 224 -3.72 3.94 -18.94
CA VAL A 224 -4.46 5.08 -19.50
C VAL A 224 -4.28 6.36 -18.67
N GLU A 225 -4.16 6.25 -17.34
CA GLU A 225 -3.95 7.42 -16.47
C GLU A 225 -2.50 7.96 -16.54
N ALA A 226 -1.54 7.16 -16.93
CA ALA A 226 -0.13 7.57 -17.07
C ALA A 226 0.15 8.43 -18.33
N VAL A 227 -0.82 8.61 -19.22
CA VAL A 227 -0.69 9.36 -20.49
C VAL A 227 -1.19 10.81 -20.37
N HIS A 228 -1.67 11.23 -19.21
CA HIS A 228 -2.09 12.60 -18.89
C HIS A 228 -1.24 13.23 -17.81
#